data_91ef005e8a8da232bb51628429d72d17
#
_entry.id   91ef005e8a8da232bb51628429d72d17
#
_cell.length_a   1.000
_cell.length_b   1.000
_cell.length_c   1.000
_cell.angle_alpha   90.00
_cell.angle_beta   90.00
_cell.angle_gamma   90.00
#
_symmetry.space_group_name_H-M   'P 1'
#
loop_
_entity.id
_entity.type
_entity.pdbx_description
1 polymer ?
#
loop_
_entity_poly.entity_id
_entity_poly.type
_entity_poly.pdbx_seq_one_letter_code
_entity_poly.pdbx_strand_id
1 'polypeptide(L)'
;KETDANGRRTPDSVLANDMYHQLTKEGFKVFFSRITLEDKIGTAYEPYIFAALNSAKVMLVIGTKAEYFNAVWVKNEWSRFLKLMAKDKEKHLIPCFKGIDAYDMPEEFARLQAQDLDKMGAVQDILFNMEKYIPLKKQTTTVIQEKVVVGGTGGSNKIASLLDRGNMALEDGDWSKADS
;
A
#
# COMPACT_ATOMS: atom_id res chain seq x y z
N LYS A 1 -5.83 4.12 14.39
CA LYS A 1 -7.28 4.27 14.67
C LYS A 1 -7.89 5.30 13.73
N GLU A 2 -9.01 5.01 13.07
CA GLU A 2 -9.57 5.89 12.05
C GLU A 2 -10.24 7.14 12.62
N THR A 3 -11.10 6.97 13.62
CA THR A 3 -11.84 8.08 14.25
C THR A 3 -11.65 8.11 15.76
N ASP A 4 -11.72 9.30 16.33
CA ASP A 4 -11.75 9.53 17.78
C ASP A 4 -13.15 9.21 18.38
N ALA A 5 -13.32 9.49 19.67
CA ALA A 5 -14.60 9.28 20.37
C ALA A 5 -15.75 10.19 19.86
N ASN A 6 -15.40 11.29 19.20
CA ASN A 6 -16.34 12.24 18.62
C ASN A 6 -16.63 12.01 17.14
N GLY A 7 -16.14 10.90 16.58
CA GLY A 7 -16.28 10.58 15.16
C GLY A 7 -15.38 11.40 14.22
N ARG A 8 -14.42 12.18 14.75
CA ARG A 8 -13.49 12.97 13.94
C ARG A 8 -12.32 12.10 13.51
N ARG A 9 -11.79 12.39 12.32
CA ARG A 9 -10.59 11.70 11.82
C ARG A 9 -9.40 11.91 12.75
N THR A 10 -8.72 10.83 13.07
CA THR A 10 -7.49 10.88 13.85
C THR A 10 -6.29 11.23 12.96
N PRO A 11 -5.17 11.71 13.55
CA PRO A 11 -3.91 11.85 12.83
C PRO A 11 -3.45 10.53 12.18
N ASP A 12 -3.70 9.39 12.82
CA ASP A 12 -3.39 8.06 12.26
C ASP A 12 -4.07 7.85 10.91
N SER A 13 -5.35 8.23 10.78
CA SER A 13 -6.09 8.03 9.53
C SER A 13 -5.60 8.94 8.41
N VAL A 14 -5.08 10.12 8.75
CA VAL A 14 -4.45 11.04 7.78
C VAL A 14 -3.13 10.44 7.30
N LEU A 15 -2.26 10.03 8.23
CA LEU A 15 -0.98 9.40 7.91
C LEU A 15 -1.16 8.11 7.10
N ALA A 16 -2.14 7.27 7.44
CA ALA A 16 -2.43 6.06 6.69
C ALA A 16 -2.90 6.34 5.27
N ASN A 17 -3.72 7.38 5.09
CA ASN A 17 -4.15 7.83 3.77
C ASN A 17 -2.98 8.34 2.92
N ASP A 18 -2.11 9.16 3.51
CA ASP A 18 -0.93 9.68 2.81
C ASP A 18 0.02 8.54 2.42
N MET A 19 0.25 7.59 3.33
CA MET A 19 1.06 6.40 3.07
C MET A 19 0.46 5.53 1.97
N TYR A 20 -0.87 5.34 1.96
CA TYR A 20 -1.57 4.63 0.89
C TYR A 20 -1.27 5.24 -0.48
N HIS A 21 -1.40 6.56 -0.61
CA HIS A 21 -1.14 7.24 -1.88
C HIS A 21 0.33 7.18 -2.30
N GLN A 22 1.26 7.31 -1.35
CA GLN A 22 2.70 7.19 -1.65
C GLN A 22 3.05 5.77 -2.16
N LEU A 23 2.63 4.74 -1.44
CA LEU A 23 2.88 3.35 -1.84
C LEU A 23 2.24 3.00 -3.18
N THR A 24 1.00 3.43 -3.40
CA THR A 24 0.28 3.17 -4.66
C THR A 24 0.95 3.88 -5.83
N LYS A 25 1.44 5.11 -5.63
CA LYS A 25 2.20 5.87 -6.64
C LYS A 25 3.48 5.14 -7.07
N GLU A 26 4.15 4.48 -6.13
CA GLU A 26 5.34 3.68 -6.42
C GLU A 26 5.02 2.31 -7.05
N GLY A 27 3.73 1.97 -7.21
CA GLY A 27 3.28 0.75 -7.88
C GLY A 27 3.00 -0.44 -6.94
N PHE A 28 2.99 -0.23 -5.62
CA PHE A 28 2.57 -1.27 -4.69
C PHE A 28 1.06 -1.44 -4.70
N LYS A 29 0.61 -2.70 -4.64
CA LYS A 29 -0.82 -3.00 -4.41
C LYS A 29 -1.10 -2.90 -2.91
N VAL A 30 -1.89 -1.92 -2.52
CA VAL A 30 -2.15 -1.61 -1.11
C VAL A 30 -3.61 -1.86 -0.78
N PHE A 31 -3.87 -2.57 0.32
CA PHE A 31 -5.19 -2.64 0.95
C PHE A 31 -5.26 -1.62 2.09
N PHE A 32 -6.19 -0.70 1.99
CA PHE A 32 -6.56 0.22 3.05
C PHE A 32 -8.08 0.26 3.12
N SER A 33 -8.67 -0.33 4.15
CA SER A 33 -10.11 -0.64 4.23
C SER A 33 -11.00 0.54 3.86
N ARG A 34 -10.64 1.73 4.32
CA ARG A 34 -11.38 2.95 4.04
C ARG A 34 -11.53 3.27 2.55
N ILE A 35 -10.46 3.07 1.77
CA ILE A 35 -10.45 3.35 0.32
C ILE A 35 -10.88 2.11 -0.44
N THR A 36 -10.29 0.97 -0.10
CA THR A 36 -10.47 -0.29 -0.84
C THR A 36 -11.90 -0.84 -0.74
N LEU A 37 -12.62 -0.50 0.36
CA LEU A 37 -14.00 -0.97 0.59
C LEU A 37 -15.05 0.14 0.42
N GLU A 38 -14.69 1.27 -0.19
CA GLU A 38 -15.61 2.41 -0.38
C GLU A 38 -16.85 2.03 -1.19
N ASP A 39 -16.69 1.15 -2.17
CA ASP A 39 -17.76 0.62 -3.02
C ASP A 39 -18.53 -0.56 -2.41
N LYS A 40 -18.14 -1.04 -1.22
CA LYS A 40 -18.74 -2.18 -0.51
C LYS A 40 -19.68 -1.79 0.64
N ILE A 41 -20.17 -0.55 0.62
CA ILE A 41 -21.13 -0.07 1.63
C ILE A 41 -22.36 -1.00 1.68
N GLY A 42 -22.71 -1.42 2.91
CA GLY A 42 -23.85 -2.32 3.14
C GLY A 42 -23.55 -3.82 3.03
N THR A 43 -22.30 -4.19 2.74
CA THR A 43 -21.84 -5.60 2.75
C THR A 43 -21.02 -5.92 4.00
N ALA A 44 -20.90 -7.22 4.34
CA ALA A 44 -19.98 -7.64 5.39
C ALA A 44 -18.53 -7.33 4.98
N TYR A 45 -17.82 -6.52 5.74
CA TYR A 45 -16.45 -6.09 5.43
C TYR A 45 -15.37 -7.00 6.01
N GLU A 46 -15.65 -7.73 7.06
CA GLU A 46 -14.67 -8.60 7.73
C GLU A 46 -14.01 -9.63 6.81
N PRO A 47 -14.74 -10.32 5.90
CA PRO A 47 -14.12 -11.27 4.97
C PRO A 47 -13.04 -10.62 4.09
N TYR A 48 -13.26 -9.39 3.63
CA TYR A 48 -12.29 -8.64 2.81
C TYR A 48 -11.05 -8.28 3.60
N ILE A 49 -11.20 -7.83 4.86
CA ILE A 49 -10.06 -7.55 5.76
C ILE A 49 -9.27 -8.84 6.00
N PHE A 50 -9.93 -9.96 6.27
CA PHE A 50 -9.25 -11.23 6.50
C PHE A 50 -8.55 -11.76 5.25
N ALA A 51 -9.15 -11.62 4.09
CA ALA A 51 -8.51 -11.97 2.82
C ALA A 51 -7.25 -11.11 2.59
N ALA A 52 -7.34 -9.80 2.84
CA ALA A 52 -6.20 -8.89 2.75
C ALA A 52 -5.07 -9.26 3.71
N LEU A 53 -5.37 -9.53 4.98
CA LEU A 53 -4.38 -9.95 5.98
C LEU A 53 -3.69 -11.26 5.57
N ASN A 54 -4.45 -12.23 5.06
CA ASN A 54 -3.91 -13.52 4.63
C ASN A 54 -2.99 -13.37 3.40
N SER A 55 -3.36 -12.53 2.44
CA SER A 55 -2.60 -12.33 1.19
C SER A 55 -1.43 -11.34 1.34
N ALA A 56 -1.50 -10.38 2.26
CA ALA A 56 -0.48 -9.36 2.42
C ALA A 56 0.87 -9.97 2.84
N LYS A 57 1.95 -9.51 2.19
CA LYS A 57 3.33 -9.81 2.60
C LYS A 57 3.82 -8.86 3.67
N VAL A 58 3.40 -7.60 3.61
CA VAL A 58 3.79 -6.58 4.59
C VAL A 58 2.55 -5.90 5.16
N MET A 59 2.56 -5.69 6.48
CA MET A 59 1.57 -4.88 7.18
C MET A 59 2.26 -3.67 7.81
N LEU A 60 1.80 -2.47 7.50
CA LEU A 60 2.18 -1.25 8.20
C LEU A 60 1.14 -0.95 9.28
N VAL A 61 1.58 -0.78 10.52
CA VAL A 61 0.71 -0.41 11.65
C VAL A 61 1.09 0.99 12.09
N ILE A 62 0.21 1.96 11.85
CA ILE A 62 0.49 3.37 12.08
C ILE A 62 -0.24 3.84 13.35
N GLY A 63 0.47 4.54 14.25
CA GLY A 63 -0.11 5.11 15.44
C GLY A 63 0.60 6.38 15.91
N THR A 64 -0.21 7.35 16.35
CA THR A 64 0.24 8.62 16.95
C THR A 64 0.00 8.69 18.44
N LYS A 65 -0.59 7.64 19.00
CA LYS A 65 -0.81 7.45 20.44
C LYS A 65 -0.78 5.96 20.79
N ALA A 66 -0.26 5.62 21.96
CA ALA A 66 -0.25 4.25 22.47
C ALA A 66 -1.65 3.60 22.46
N GLU A 67 -2.66 4.34 22.85
CA GLU A 67 -4.06 3.89 22.88
C GLU A 67 -4.63 3.56 21.49
N TYR A 68 -4.10 4.18 20.42
CA TYR A 68 -4.58 3.96 19.06
C TYR A 68 -4.09 2.63 18.48
N PHE A 69 -2.88 2.20 18.83
CA PHE A 69 -2.40 0.84 18.55
C PHE A 69 -3.27 -0.22 19.23
N ASN A 70 -3.75 0.07 20.42
CA ASN A 70 -4.57 -0.82 21.24
C ASN A 70 -6.08 -0.69 21.01
N ALA A 71 -6.52 0.16 20.07
CA ALA A 71 -7.92 0.22 19.69
C ALA A 71 -8.38 -1.15 19.15
N VAL A 72 -9.57 -1.60 19.57
CA VAL A 72 -10.05 -3.00 19.43
C VAL A 72 -9.83 -3.54 18.01
N TRP A 73 -10.26 -2.82 16.98
CA TRP A 73 -10.12 -3.26 15.59
C TRP A 73 -8.66 -3.30 15.13
N VAL A 74 -7.90 -2.24 15.42
CA VAL A 74 -6.47 -2.17 15.06
C VAL A 74 -5.70 -3.30 15.73
N LYS A 75 -5.95 -3.54 17.02
CA LYS A 75 -5.31 -4.62 17.78
C LYS A 75 -5.67 -6.00 17.21
N ASN A 76 -6.92 -6.23 16.84
CA ASN A 76 -7.35 -7.49 16.25
C ASN A 76 -6.62 -7.76 14.91
N GLU A 77 -6.48 -6.76 14.07
CA GLU A 77 -5.82 -6.87 12.77
C GLU A 77 -4.34 -7.20 12.92
N TRP A 78 -3.58 -6.38 13.66
CA TRP A 78 -2.14 -6.63 13.80
C TRP A 78 -1.82 -7.89 14.64
N SER A 79 -2.62 -8.21 15.67
CA SER A 79 -2.44 -9.45 16.43
C SER A 79 -2.66 -10.69 15.56
N ARG A 80 -3.65 -10.65 14.66
CA ARG A 80 -3.88 -11.71 13.68
C ARG A 80 -2.70 -11.81 12.70
N PHE A 81 -2.21 -10.69 12.20
CA PHE A 81 -1.08 -10.68 11.28
C PHE A 81 0.21 -11.22 11.92
N LEU A 82 0.48 -10.90 13.18
CA LEU A 82 1.61 -11.49 13.93
C LEU A 82 1.52 -13.02 14.00
N LYS A 83 0.31 -13.58 14.18
CA LYS A 83 0.11 -15.03 14.15
C LYS A 83 0.38 -15.64 12.77
N LEU A 84 0.05 -14.93 11.72
CA LEU A 84 0.38 -15.34 10.34
C LEU A 84 1.88 -15.25 10.11
N MET A 85 2.53 -14.16 10.54
CA MET A 85 3.99 -13.96 10.44
C MET A 85 4.78 -15.04 11.20
N ALA A 86 4.27 -15.57 12.30
CA ALA A 86 4.90 -16.69 13.02
C ALA A 86 4.93 -17.98 12.19
N LYS A 87 3.98 -18.17 11.27
CA LYS A 87 3.86 -19.34 10.40
C LYS A 87 4.50 -19.14 9.02
N ASP A 88 4.60 -17.90 8.57
CA ASP A 88 5.09 -17.52 7.25
C ASP A 88 6.20 -16.48 7.39
N LYS A 89 7.44 -16.88 7.10
CA LYS A 89 8.65 -16.06 7.24
C LYS A 89 8.76 -14.95 6.17
N GLU A 90 7.92 -15.00 5.14
CA GLU A 90 7.85 -13.95 4.12
C GLU A 90 6.93 -12.80 4.50
N LYS A 91 6.23 -12.90 5.62
CA LYS A 91 5.40 -11.84 6.14
C LYS A 91 6.17 -10.93 7.09
N HIS A 92 5.97 -9.63 6.95
CA HIS A 92 6.65 -8.61 7.75
C HIS A 92 5.65 -7.61 8.31
N LEU A 93 5.75 -7.29 9.59
CA LEU A 93 5.00 -6.22 10.23
C LEU A 93 5.97 -5.08 10.56
N ILE A 94 5.65 -3.88 10.12
CA ILE A 94 6.44 -2.67 10.37
C ILE A 94 5.59 -1.73 11.22
N PRO A 95 5.87 -1.61 12.53
CA PRO A 95 5.26 -0.59 13.35
C PRO A 95 5.75 0.80 12.91
N CYS A 96 4.85 1.74 12.69
CA CYS A 96 5.16 3.12 12.35
C CYS A 96 4.55 4.04 13.40
N PHE A 97 5.38 4.88 14.01
CA PHE A 97 4.92 5.78 15.06
C PHE A 97 5.28 7.23 14.75
N LYS A 98 4.51 8.15 15.30
CA LYS A 98 4.75 9.59 15.18
C LYS A 98 4.30 10.31 16.45
N GLY A 99 5.18 11.20 16.97
CA GLY A 99 4.85 12.03 18.13
C GLY A 99 4.72 11.28 19.44
N ILE A 100 5.24 10.04 19.53
CA ILE A 100 5.29 9.23 20.76
C ILE A 100 6.66 8.57 20.88
N ASP A 101 6.99 8.07 22.06
CA ASP A 101 8.18 7.25 22.26
C ASP A 101 7.96 5.83 21.69
N ALA A 102 9.01 5.24 21.15
CA ALA A 102 8.98 3.86 20.67
C ALA A 102 8.62 2.85 21.78
N TYR A 103 8.96 3.16 23.02
CA TYR A 103 8.63 2.33 24.20
C TYR A 103 7.15 2.41 24.62
N ASP A 104 6.41 3.39 24.12
CA ASP A 104 4.96 3.51 24.36
C ASP A 104 4.13 2.62 23.42
N MET A 105 4.76 2.00 22.45
CA MET A 105 4.10 1.04 21.56
C MET A 105 3.77 -0.27 22.28
N PRO A 106 2.84 -1.11 21.74
CA PRO A 106 2.56 -2.44 22.27
C PRO A 106 3.83 -3.27 22.46
N GLU A 107 3.91 -4.00 23.57
CA GLU A 107 5.06 -4.85 23.89
C GLU A 107 5.35 -5.89 22.81
N GLU A 108 4.31 -6.34 22.10
CA GLU A 108 4.42 -7.28 20.99
C GLU A 108 5.30 -6.75 19.84
N PHE A 109 5.48 -5.43 19.75
CA PHE A 109 6.34 -4.78 18.75
C PHE A 109 7.80 -4.60 19.19
N ALA A 110 8.12 -4.87 20.46
CA ALA A 110 9.47 -4.62 21.02
C ALA A 110 10.61 -5.34 20.27
N ARG A 111 10.31 -6.44 19.57
CA ARG A 111 11.27 -7.22 18.77
C ARG A 111 11.27 -6.85 17.29
N LEU A 112 10.42 -5.91 16.88
CA LEU A 112 10.29 -5.49 15.49
C LEU A 112 11.04 -4.19 15.25
N GLN A 113 11.63 -4.06 14.07
CA GLN A 113 12.18 -2.79 13.63
C GLN A 113 11.03 -1.83 13.34
N ALA A 114 10.86 -0.80 14.16
CA ALA A 114 9.85 0.21 13.99
C ALA A 114 10.39 1.40 13.16
N GLN A 115 9.48 2.11 12.50
CA GLN A 115 9.78 3.31 11.74
C GLN A 115 9.23 4.54 12.47
N ASP A 116 10.11 5.45 12.81
CA ASP A 116 9.78 6.77 13.33
C ASP A 116 9.42 7.70 12.17
N LEU A 117 8.17 8.11 12.08
CA LEU A 117 7.66 8.97 10.99
C LEU A 117 7.98 10.47 11.21
N ASP A 118 8.55 10.86 12.35
CA ASP A 118 9.06 12.21 12.57
C ASP A 118 10.45 12.41 11.95
N LYS A 119 11.14 11.33 11.62
CA LYS A 119 12.45 11.41 10.97
C LYS A 119 12.32 11.82 9.51
N MET A 120 13.22 12.71 9.12
CA MET A 120 13.39 13.08 7.71
C MET A 120 13.73 11.83 6.89
N GLY A 121 13.02 11.62 5.77
CA GLY A 121 13.25 10.45 4.91
C GLY A 121 12.52 9.18 5.35
N ALA A 122 11.70 9.22 6.42
CA ALA A 122 11.02 8.05 6.95
C ALA A 122 10.19 7.29 5.90
N VAL A 123 9.51 8.02 5.01
CA VAL A 123 8.71 7.41 3.93
C VAL A 123 9.62 6.72 2.91
N GLN A 124 10.74 7.32 2.55
CA GLN A 124 11.73 6.73 1.65
C GLN A 124 12.34 5.45 2.25
N ASP A 125 12.60 5.44 3.56
CA ASP A 125 13.08 4.25 4.26
C ASP A 125 12.04 3.12 4.22
N ILE A 126 10.75 3.45 4.38
CA ILE A 126 9.66 2.48 4.24
C ILE A 126 9.63 1.94 2.80
N LEU A 127 9.61 2.80 1.80
CA LEU A 127 9.59 2.41 0.38
C LEU A 127 10.76 1.49 0.03
N PHE A 128 11.97 1.85 0.46
CA PHE A 128 13.17 1.03 0.25
C PHE A 128 13.05 -0.37 0.88
N ASN A 129 12.51 -0.46 2.09
CA ASN A 129 12.29 -1.75 2.73
C ASN A 129 11.13 -2.52 2.07
N MET A 130 10.08 -1.84 1.63
CA MET A 130 8.99 -2.46 0.89
C MET A 130 9.45 -3.12 -0.41
N GLU A 131 10.34 -2.48 -1.18
CA GLU A 131 10.91 -3.05 -2.40
C GLU A 131 11.69 -4.35 -2.16
N LYS A 132 12.35 -4.48 -1.01
CA LYS A 132 13.05 -5.73 -0.63
C LYS A 132 12.08 -6.88 -0.39
N TYR A 133 10.94 -6.61 0.26
CA TYR A 133 9.94 -7.62 0.58
C TYR A 133 8.99 -7.90 -0.58
N ILE A 134 8.72 -6.89 -1.38
CA ILE A 134 7.81 -6.95 -2.53
C ILE A 134 8.51 -6.31 -3.74
N PRO A 135 9.36 -7.05 -4.45
CA PRO A 135 10.05 -6.53 -5.62
C PRO A 135 9.05 -6.07 -6.69
N LEU A 136 9.09 -4.80 -7.02
CA LEU A 136 8.29 -4.24 -8.10
C LEU A 136 8.89 -4.63 -9.45
N LYS A 137 8.06 -5.10 -10.38
CA LYS A 137 8.48 -5.26 -11.76
C LYS A 137 8.70 -3.85 -12.32
N LYS A 138 9.96 -3.42 -12.44
CA LYS A 138 10.29 -2.20 -13.17
C LYS A 138 9.82 -2.39 -14.61
N GLN A 139 8.83 -1.63 -15.04
CA GLN A 139 8.53 -1.50 -16.45
C GLN A 139 9.77 -0.87 -17.09
N THR A 140 10.53 -1.67 -17.79
CA THR A 140 11.61 -1.16 -18.64
C THR A 140 10.91 -0.40 -19.76
N THR A 141 10.79 0.92 -19.60
CA THR A 141 10.45 1.79 -20.72
C THR A 141 11.62 1.69 -21.68
N THR A 142 11.50 0.82 -22.66
CA THR A 142 12.42 0.78 -23.78
C THR A 142 12.20 2.10 -24.52
N VAL A 143 13.03 3.08 -24.23
CA VAL A 143 13.14 4.28 -25.07
C VAL A 143 13.68 3.76 -26.39
N ILE A 144 12.80 3.55 -27.35
CA ILE A 144 13.18 3.33 -28.74
C ILE A 144 13.76 4.68 -29.19
N GLN A 145 15.09 4.78 -29.17
CA GLN A 145 15.77 5.85 -29.86
C GLN A 145 15.55 5.57 -31.37
N GLU A 146 14.55 6.24 -31.92
CA GLU A 146 14.44 6.36 -33.36
C GLU A 146 15.70 7.05 -33.88
N LYS A 147 16.54 6.27 -34.51
CA LYS A 147 17.67 6.77 -35.29
C LYS A 147 17.09 7.56 -36.46
N VAL A 148 17.08 8.88 -36.33
CA VAL A 148 16.76 9.77 -37.45
C VAL A 148 17.83 9.56 -38.54
N VAL A 149 17.48 8.77 -39.52
CA VAL A 149 18.25 8.71 -40.76
C VAL A 149 17.83 9.91 -41.60
N VAL A 150 18.67 10.94 -41.63
CA VAL A 150 18.54 12.05 -42.56
C VAL A 150 19.05 11.56 -43.93
N GLY A 151 18.11 11.19 -44.77
CA GLY A 151 18.34 10.91 -46.20
C GLY A 151 17.32 11.69 -47.00
N GLY A 152 17.81 12.59 -47.84
CA GLY A 152 17.04 13.63 -48.49
C GLY A 152 16.08 13.22 -49.61
N THR A 153 15.27 14.20 -49.96
CA THR A 153 14.48 14.47 -51.18
C THR A 153 13.20 13.65 -51.42
N GLY A 154 12.08 14.41 -51.35
CA GLY A 154 10.99 14.27 -52.31
C GLY A 154 9.69 13.64 -51.77
N GLY A 155 8.64 14.44 -51.60
CA GLY A 155 7.28 13.98 -51.86
C GLY A 155 6.33 13.82 -50.69
N SER A 156 5.60 14.89 -50.44
CA SER A 156 4.14 14.93 -50.15
C SER A 156 3.48 13.95 -49.16
N ASN A 157 2.93 14.58 -48.10
CA ASN A 157 1.68 14.25 -47.43
C ASN A 157 1.30 12.80 -47.13
N LYS A 158 1.39 12.46 -45.83
CA LYS A 158 0.29 11.88 -45.03
C LYS A 158 0.73 11.74 -43.59
N ILE A 159 0.55 12.82 -42.85
CA ILE A 159 0.50 12.72 -41.37
C ILE A 159 -0.98 12.70 -41.04
N ALA A 160 -1.51 11.54 -40.71
CA ALA A 160 -2.78 11.42 -40.03
C ALA A 160 -2.82 10.06 -39.30
N SER A 161 -3.14 10.14 -38.01
CA SER A 161 -3.74 9.10 -37.17
C SER A 161 -2.92 7.84 -36.88
N LEU A 162 -2.10 7.90 -35.80
CA LEU A 162 -1.75 6.75 -34.97
C LEU A 162 -1.57 7.21 -33.50
N LEU A 163 -2.46 8.07 -33.06
CA LEU A 163 -2.63 8.40 -31.64
C LEU A 163 -4.04 8.01 -31.23
N ASP A 164 -4.39 6.75 -31.35
CA ASP A 164 -5.58 6.23 -30.69
C ASP A 164 -5.60 4.70 -30.78
N ARG A 165 -4.95 4.06 -29.82
CA ARG A 165 -5.17 2.67 -29.38
C ARG A 165 -4.07 2.26 -28.41
N GLY A 166 -4.11 2.82 -27.23
CA GLY A 166 -3.22 2.47 -26.13
C GLY A 166 -3.92 2.57 -24.78
N ASN A 167 -5.22 2.32 -24.77
CA ASN A 167 -5.94 2.23 -23.52
C ASN A 167 -6.94 1.09 -23.65
N MET A 168 -6.69 0.03 -22.93
CA MET A 168 -7.61 -0.95 -22.33
C MET A 168 -6.98 -2.34 -22.35
N ALA A 169 -6.31 -2.64 -21.26
CA ALA A 169 -6.24 -3.98 -20.70
C ALA A 169 -5.98 -3.82 -19.20
N LEU A 170 -6.96 -3.31 -18.48
CA LEU A 170 -7.16 -3.65 -17.09
C LEU A 170 -7.76 -5.05 -17.11
N GLU A 171 -6.96 -6.06 -16.89
CA GLU A 171 -7.48 -7.39 -16.59
C GLU A 171 -8.14 -7.30 -15.22
N ASP A 172 -9.46 -7.35 -15.24
CA ASP A 172 -10.32 -7.57 -14.11
C ASP A 172 -9.91 -8.88 -13.43
N GLY A 173 -9.22 -8.75 -12.30
CA GLY A 173 -9.05 -9.86 -11.39
C GLY A 173 -10.40 -10.20 -10.79
N ASP A 174 -11.04 -11.19 -11.36
CA ASP A 174 -12.34 -11.74 -10.94
C ASP A 174 -12.23 -12.29 -9.51
N TRP A 175 -12.69 -11.53 -8.54
CA TRP A 175 -12.77 -11.91 -7.13
C TRP A 175 -14.07 -12.68 -6.80
N SER A 176 -14.86 -13.08 -7.82
CA SER A 176 -16.17 -13.71 -7.65
C SER A 176 -16.15 -15.21 -7.40
N LYS A 177 -14.98 -15.85 -7.26
CA LYS A 177 -14.85 -17.29 -6.99
C LYS A 177 -14.34 -17.57 -5.59
N ALA A 178 -15.14 -17.29 -4.59
CA ALA A 178 -14.99 -17.84 -3.25
C ALA A 178 -16.37 -18.21 -2.65
N ASP A 179 -17.16 -18.94 -3.45
CA ASP A 179 -18.33 -19.66 -2.96
C ASP A 179 -18.33 -21.05 -3.62
N SER A 180 -17.82 -22.01 -2.87
CA SER A 180 -18.23 -23.42 -2.87
C SER A 180 -17.55 -24.14 -1.71
#